data_a6bac194337101ba8c0058f0ce03d529
#
_entry.id   a6bac194337101ba8c0058f0ce03d529
#
_cell.length_a   1.000
_cell.length_b   1.000
_cell.length_c   1.000
_cell.angle_alpha   90.00
_cell.angle_beta   90.00
_cell.angle_gamma   90.00
#
_symmetry.space_group_name_H-M   'P 1'
#
loop_
_entity.id
_entity.type
_entity.pdbx_description
1 polymer ?
#
loop_
_entity_poly.entity_id
_entity_poly.type
_entity_poly.pdbx_seq_one_letter_code
_entity_poly.pdbx_strand_id
1 'polypeptide(L)'
;VALVDGPDYDQSNNKNAITYFEDFMILFPDDTSIADAAAGLSDMKTMMAESKIKMGDFYFRKRHHYAAAKIFYNEAITAYPESPVAEKAKKRLTAVESAMEKASKNHPGKKKRFWLF
;
A
#
# COMPACT_ATOMS: atom_id res chain seq x y z
N VAL A 1 -16.20 4.34 12.05
CA VAL A 1 -15.84 4.68 11.80
C VAL A 1 -14.66 5.33 12.01
N ALA A 2 -14.38 5.41 12.89
CA ALA A 2 -13.28 6.04 13.19
C ALA A 2 -12.22 5.85 12.33
N LEU A 3 -12.30 4.94 11.87
CA LEU A 3 -11.50 4.63 11.06
C LEU A 3 -11.14 5.70 10.29
N VAL A 4 -11.67 6.52 10.21
CA VAL A 4 -11.45 7.49 9.45
C VAL A 4 -10.17 8.08 9.53
N ASP A 5 -9.47 7.88 10.40
CA ASP A 5 -8.26 8.51 10.40
C ASP A 5 -7.41 7.97 9.36
N GLY A 6 -7.08 7.32 8.84
CA GLY A 6 -6.21 6.91 7.86
C GLY A 6 -6.86 6.98 6.55
N PRO A 7 -6.87 5.95 5.80
CA PRO A 7 -7.53 5.95 4.52
C PRO A 7 -9.01 6.01 4.76
N ASP A 8 -9.68 6.65 3.87
CA ASP A 8 -11.05 6.89 4.04
C ASP A 8 -11.93 5.84 3.53
N TYR A 9 -11.56 4.61 3.35
CA TYR A 9 -12.46 3.61 2.86
C TYR A 9 -12.20 2.27 3.52
N ASP A 10 -13.21 1.40 3.43
CA ASP A 10 -13.16 0.11 4.06
C ASP A 10 -12.42 -0.88 3.17
N GLN A 11 -11.23 -1.28 3.57
CA GLN A 11 -10.41 -2.18 2.77
C GLN A 11 -11.03 -3.57 2.65
N SER A 12 -11.83 -4.00 3.60
CA SER A 12 -12.53 -5.27 3.51
C SER A 12 -13.50 -5.25 2.35
N ASN A 13 -14.29 -4.20 2.23
CA ASN A 13 -15.23 -4.07 1.12
C ASN A 13 -14.49 -3.97 -0.19
N ASN A 14 -13.35 -3.31 -0.21
CA ASN A 14 -12.56 -3.18 -1.41
C ASN A 14 -12.02 -4.55 -1.85
N LYS A 15 -11.57 -5.37 -0.91
CA LYS A 15 -11.11 -6.72 -1.23
C LYS A 15 -12.23 -7.57 -1.77
N ASN A 16 -13.42 -7.45 -1.18
CA ASN A 16 -14.58 -8.20 -1.66
C ASN A 16 -14.95 -7.80 -3.07
N ALA A 17 -14.85 -6.51 -3.38
CA ALA A 17 -15.14 -6.02 -4.71
C ALA A 17 -14.14 -6.56 -5.73
N ILE A 18 -12.86 -6.59 -5.36
CA ILE A 18 -11.83 -7.14 -6.23
C ILE A 18 -12.12 -8.59 -6.54
N THR A 19 -12.44 -9.38 -5.52
CA THR A 19 -12.75 -10.79 -5.70
C THR A 19 -13.98 -10.96 -6.60
N TYR A 20 -14.99 -10.11 -6.40
CA TYR A 20 -16.19 -10.17 -7.22
C TYR A 20 -15.87 -9.93 -8.70
N PHE A 21 -15.08 -8.91 -9.00
CA PHE A 21 -14.71 -8.61 -10.37
C PHE A 21 -13.87 -9.72 -10.99
N GLU A 22 -12.95 -10.29 -10.22
CA GLU A 22 -12.12 -11.38 -10.70
C GLU A 22 -12.95 -12.60 -11.02
N ASP A 23 -13.89 -12.95 -10.14
CA ASP A 23 -14.77 -14.09 -10.35
C ASP A 23 -15.66 -13.87 -11.55
N PHE A 24 -16.18 -12.66 -11.71
CA PHE A 24 -17.02 -12.34 -12.87
C PHE A 24 -16.27 -12.57 -14.16
N MET A 25 -15.01 -12.12 -14.22
CA MET A 25 -14.20 -12.26 -15.43
C MET A 25 -13.87 -13.73 -15.74
N ILE A 26 -13.75 -14.54 -14.70
CA ILE A 26 -13.47 -15.96 -14.87
C ILE A 26 -14.73 -16.70 -15.32
N LEU A 27 -15.87 -16.38 -14.70
CA LEU A 27 -17.12 -17.08 -14.98
C LEU A 27 -17.77 -16.68 -16.30
N PHE A 28 -17.57 -15.43 -16.71
CA PHE A 28 -18.23 -14.90 -17.90
C PHE A 28 -17.23 -14.20 -18.82
N PRO A 29 -16.23 -14.93 -19.32
CA PRO A 29 -15.16 -14.30 -20.10
C PRO A 29 -15.61 -13.67 -21.41
N ASP A 30 -16.74 -14.16 -21.96
CA ASP A 30 -17.23 -13.63 -23.23
C ASP A 30 -18.35 -12.61 -23.08
N ASP A 31 -18.63 -12.19 -21.85
CA ASP A 31 -19.69 -11.23 -21.62
C ASP A 31 -19.26 -9.85 -22.09
N THR A 32 -20.19 -9.09 -22.65
CA THR A 32 -19.86 -7.76 -23.14
C THR A 32 -19.49 -6.80 -22.00
N SER A 33 -19.83 -7.14 -20.76
CA SER A 33 -19.49 -6.34 -19.60
C SER A 33 -18.10 -6.63 -19.06
N ILE A 34 -17.36 -7.52 -19.70
CA ILE A 34 -16.03 -7.88 -19.23
C ILE A 34 -15.08 -6.66 -19.18
N ALA A 35 -15.22 -5.75 -20.14
CA ALA A 35 -14.37 -4.55 -20.15
C ALA A 35 -14.68 -3.66 -18.95
N ASP A 36 -15.95 -3.56 -18.57
CA ASP A 36 -16.35 -2.78 -17.42
C ASP A 36 -15.86 -3.43 -16.13
N ALA A 37 -15.91 -4.76 -16.07
CA ALA A 37 -15.41 -5.48 -14.91
C ALA A 37 -13.90 -5.29 -14.76
N ALA A 38 -13.17 -5.32 -15.87
CA ALA A 38 -11.73 -5.12 -15.85
C ALA A 38 -11.38 -3.70 -15.38
N ALA A 39 -12.14 -2.71 -15.83
CA ALA A 39 -11.93 -1.33 -15.41
C ALA A 39 -12.23 -1.18 -13.91
N GLY A 40 -13.31 -1.81 -13.45
CA GLY A 40 -13.66 -1.77 -12.03
C GLY A 40 -12.58 -2.42 -11.17
N LEU A 41 -12.03 -3.54 -11.64
CA LEU A 41 -10.96 -4.23 -10.93
C LEU A 41 -9.73 -3.34 -10.82
N SER A 42 -9.36 -2.70 -11.92
CA SER A 42 -8.21 -1.79 -11.95
C SER A 42 -8.42 -0.64 -10.97
N ASP A 43 -9.61 -0.06 -10.95
CA ASP A 43 -9.92 1.05 -10.05
C ASP A 43 -9.83 0.61 -8.59
N MET A 44 -10.36 -0.56 -8.27
CA MET A 44 -10.34 -1.06 -6.90
C MET A 44 -8.91 -1.35 -6.45
N LYS A 45 -8.09 -1.92 -7.32
CA LYS A 45 -6.68 -2.18 -6.99
C LYS A 45 -5.92 -0.87 -6.79
N THR A 46 -6.20 0.13 -7.60
CA THR A 46 -5.57 1.44 -7.47
C THR A 46 -5.95 2.07 -6.13
N MET A 47 -7.23 2.03 -5.79
CA MET A 47 -7.69 2.60 -4.52
C MET A 47 -7.05 1.90 -3.33
N MET A 48 -6.94 0.58 -3.39
CA MET A 48 -6.31 -0.17 -2.31
C MET A 48 -4.83 0.21 -2.17
N ALA A 49 -4.12 0.29 -3.28
CA ALA A 49 -2.71 0.65 -3.25
C ALA A 49 -2.52 2.08 -2.73
N GLU A 50 -3.37 3.00 -3.16
CA GLU A 50 -3.28 4.38 -2.68
C GLU A 50 -3.58 4.49 -1.20
N SER A 51 -4.52 3.69 -0.71
CA SER A 51 -4.82 3.65 0.71
C SER A 51 -3.59 3.19 1.50
N LYS A 52 -2.88 2.19 1.00
CA LYS A 52 -1.68 1.71 1.67
C LYS A 52 -0.59 2.78 1.70
N ILE A 53 -0.47 3.54 0.60
CA ILE A 53 0.51 4.63 0.57
C ILE A 53 0.15 5.69 1.61
N LYS A 54 -1.13 6.03 1.74
CA LYS A 54 -1.56 7.01 2.74
C LYS A 54 -1.18 6.55 4.14
N MET A 55 -1.36 5.27 4.44
CA MET A 55 -0.98 4.74 5.74
C MET A 55 0.53 4.78 5.92
N GLY A 56 1.28 4.44 4.89
CA GLY A 56 2.73 4.52 4.94
C GLY A 56 3.21 5.94 5.19
N ASP A 57 2.60 6.90 4.50
CA ASP A 57 2.94 8.31 4.67
C ASP A 57 2.66 8.79 6.09
N PHE A 58 1.54 8.34 6.66
CA PHE A 58 1.21 8.70 8.03
C PHE A 58 2.30 8.24 9.00
N TYR A 59 2.71 6.97 8.88
CA TYR A 59 3.72 6.45 9.77
C TYR A 59 5.10 7.05 9.49
N PHE A 60 5.40 7.33 8.25
CA PHE A 60 6.69 7.90 7.89
C PHE A 60 6.81 9.36 8.36
N ARG A 61 5.83 10.17 8.04
CA ARG A 61 5.94 11.62 8.23
C ARG A 61 5.48 12.09 9.58
N LYS A 62 4.41 11.49 10.09
CA LYS A 62 3.83 11.95 11.34
C LYS A 62 4.32 11.20 12.55
N ARG A 63 4.51 9.91 12.41
CA ARG A 63 4.90 9.09 13.56
C ARG A 63 6.37 8.72 13.56
N HIS A 64 7.06 8.95 12.47
CA HIS A 64 8.44 8.54 12.30
C HIS A 64 8.63 7.06 12.64
N HIS A 65 7.63 6.26 12.35
CA HIS A 65 7.67 4.83 12.60
C HIS A 65 8.04 4.16 11.29
N TYR A 66 9.33 4.11 11.04
CA TYR A 66 9.83 3.70 9.71
C TYR A 66 9.53 2.25 9.37
N ALA A 67 9.60 1.35 10.37
CA ALA A 67 9.32 -0.05 10.11
C ALA A 67 7.87 -0.25 9.63
N ALA A 68 6.92 0.43 10.28
CA ALA A 68 5.53 0.35 9.85
C ALA A 68 5.33 0.95 8.47
N ALA A 69 5.99 2.08 8.20
CA ALA A 69 5.89 2.72 6.89
C ALA A 69 6.35 1.77 5.79
N LYS A 70 7.46 1.07 6.01
CA LYS A 70 7.97 0.10 5.03
C LYS A 70 6.95 -0.98 4.73
N ILE A 71 6.29 -1.48 5.77
CA ILE A 71 5.29 -2.52 5.59
C ILE A 71 4.17 -2.03 4.68
N PHE A 72 3.65 -0.83 4.94
CA PHE A 72 2.55 -0.31 4.16
C PHE A 72 2.94 0.01 2.72
N TYR A 73 4.15 0.55 2.50
CA TYR A 73 4.60 0.80 1.14
C TYR A 73 4.78 -0.50 0.36
N ASN A 74 5.30 -1.55 1.02
CA ASN A 74 5.41 -2.85 0.38
C ASN A 74 4.05 -3.44 0.06
N GLU A 75 3.07 -3.23 0.94
CA GLU A 75 1.71 -3.70 0.67
C GLU A 75 1.10 -2.96 -0.52
N ALA A 76 1.40 -1.68 -0.67
CA ALA A 76 0.93 -0.93 -1.82
C ALA A 76 1.49 -1.50 -3.13
N ILE A 77 2.77 -1.85 -3.13
CA ILE A 77 3.40 -2.44 -4.30
C ILE A 77 2.75 -3.79 -4.61
N THR A 78 2.52 -4.60 -3.58
CA THR A 78 1.92 -5.92 -3.76
C THR A 78 0.48 -5.84 -4.25
N ALA A 79 -0.25 -4.80 -3.82
CA ALA A 79 -1.65 -4.65 -4.20
C ALA A 79 -1.83 -4.45 -5.70
N TYR A 80 -0.92 -3.72 -6.33
CA TYR A 80 -1.04 -3.48 -7.77
C TYR A 80 0.35 -3.24 -8.35
N PRO A 81 1.14 -4.30 -8.55
CA PRO A 81 2.55 -4.16 -8.91
C PRO A 81 2.84 -3.43 -10.22
N GLU A 82 1.92 -3.51 -11.17
CA GLU A 82 2.15 -2.94 -12.48
C GLU A 82 1.66 -1.51 -12.63
N SER A 83 1.24 -0.90 -11.56
CA SER A 83 0.62 0.42 -11.64
C SER A 83 1.60 1.55 -11.35
N PRO A 84 1.26 2.77 -11.77
CA PRO A 84 2.03 3.94 -11.38
C PRO A 84 2.06 4.13 -9.86
N VAL A 85 1.02 3.64 -9.16
CA VAL A 85 0.98 3.73 -7.71
C VAL A 85 2.09 2.90 -7.09
N ALA A 86 2.38 1.74 -7.67
CA ALA A 86 3.49 0.91 -7.20
C ALA A 86 4.82 1.64 -7.35
N GLU A 87 5.01 2.37 -8.44
CA GLU A 87 6.24 3.13 -8.64
C GLU A 87 6.38 4.23 -7.59
N LYS A 88 5.28 4.88 -7.27
CA LYS A 88 5.26 5.90 -6.23
C LYS A 88 5.62 5.28 -4.87
N ALA A 89 5.08 4.10 -4.58
CA ALA A 89 5.37 3.41 -3.34
C ALA A 89 6.84 2.99 -3.26
N LYS A 90 7.43 2.59 -4.38
CA LYS A 90 8.84 2.21 -4.41
C LYS A 90 9.73 3.41 -4.09
N LYS A 91 9.39 4.58 -4.61
CA LYS A 91 10.14 5.80 -4.30
C LYS A 91 10.03 6.16 -2.83
N ARG A 92 8.84 6.02 -2.25
CA ARG A 92 8.65 6.29 -0.83
C ARG A 92 9.40 5.29 0.02
N LEU A 93 9.41 4.03 -0.40
CA LEU A 93 10.13 2.98 0.30
C LEU A 93 11.62 3.30 0.35
N THR A 94 12.19 3.75 -0.76
CA THR A 94 13.59 4.15 -0.80
C THR A 94 13.85 5.30 0.15
N ALA A 95 12.94 6.27 0.21
CA ALA A 95 13.09 7.41 1.11
C ALA A 95 13.06 6.98 2.58
N VAL A 96 12.20 6.03 2.92
CA VAL A 96 12.14 5.51 4.28
C VAL A 96 13.44 4.79 4.65
N GLU A 97 13.94 3.97 3.76
CA GLU A 97 15.16 3.22 4.00
C GLU A 97 16.35 4.18 4.19
N SER A 98 16.38 5.24 3.40
CA SER A 98 17.39 6.26 3.53
C SER A 98 17.30 6.97 4.89
N ALA A 99 16.08 7.27 5.33
CA ALA A 99 15.87 7.91 6.62
C ALA A 99 16.27 6.99 7.77
N MET A 100 15.98 5.70 7.66
CA MET A 100 16.39 4.72 8.66
C MET A 100 17.91 4.65 8.77
N GLU A 101 18.58 4.68 7.65
CA GLU A 101 20.03 4.61 7.64
C GLU A 101 20.63 5.86 8.28
N LYS A 102 20.09 7.02 7.96
CA LYS A 102 20.57 8.26 8.57
C LYS A 102 20.36 8.28 10.07
N ALA A 103 19.21 7.83 10.53
CA ALA A 103 18.92 7.78 11.95
C ALA A 103 19.91 6.84 12.66
N SER A 104 20.22 5.72 12.01
CA SER A 104 21.16 4.76 12.56
C SER A 104 22.55 5.35 12.67
N LYS A 105 22.99 6.09 11.67
CA LYS A 105 24.31 6.69 11.68
C LYS A 105 24.42 7.81 12.70
N ASN A 106 23.35 8.58 12.86
CA ASN A 106 23.36 9.69 13.80
C ASN A 106 23.35 9.23 15.25
N HIS A 107 22.99 8.00 15.52
CA HIS A 107 22.91 7.45 16.86
C HIS A 107 23.56 6.07 16.92
N PRO A 108 24.87 6.00 16.75
CA PRO A 108 25.55 4.70 16.66
C PRO A 108 25.34 3.80 17.88
N GLY A 109 25.23 4.38 19.06
CA GLY A 109 24.95 3.59 20.25
C GLY A 109 23.58 2.98 20.23
N LYS A 110 22.62 3.64 19.63
CA LYS A 110 21.26 3.13 19.53
C LYS A 110 21.13 2.17 18.37
N LYS A 111 22.04 2.21 17.44
CA LYS A 111 21.97 1.35 16.28
C LYS A 111 21.93 -0.11 16.66
N LYS A 112 22.75 -0.54 17.56
CA LYS A 112 22.76 -1.91 18.00
C LYS A 112 21.42 -2.28 18.58
N ARG A 113 20.92 -1.46 19.46
CA ARG A 113 19.64 -1.72 20.10
C ARG A 113 18.52 -1.76 19.07
N PHE A 114 18.61 -0.88 18.09
CA PHE A 114 17.61 -0.84 17.05
C PHE A 114 17.56 -2.14 16.26
N TRP A 115 18.72 -2.69 15.96
CA TRP A 115 18.77 -3.92 15.18
C TRP A 115 18.40 -5.16 15.96
N LEU A 116 18.34 -5.07 17.26
CA LEU A 116 17.95 -6.21 18.06
C LEU A 116 16.44 -6.40 18.11
N PHE A 117 15.71 -5.50 17.56
CA PHE A 117 14.28 -5.69 17.51
C PHE A 117 13.93 -6.36 16.22
#